data_f71416c4c276b49b5885dcb9c428b6e5
#
_entry.id   f71416c4c276b49b5885dcb9c428b6e5
#
_cell.length_a   1.000
_cell.length_b   1.000
_cell.length_c   1.000
_cell.angle_alpha   90.00
_cell.angle_beta   90.00
_cell.angle_gamma   90.00
#
_symmetry.space_group_name_H-M   'P 1'
#
loop_
_entity.id
_entity.type
_entity.pdbx_description
1 polymer ?
#
loop_
_entity_poly.entity_id
_entity_poly.type
_entity_poly.pdbx_seq_one_letter_code
_entity_poly.pdbx_strand_id
1 'polypeptide(L)'
;MSDKSDSVASSNKIEKAGQDILQSLQKAADVAKANKETARRLSHQVQNAENRIAELEHRIKELDAEVQLYKAKLERAQQWLRTLFSQIEERLFG
;
A
#
# COMPACT_ATOMS: atom_id res chain seq x y z
N MET A 1 -8.31 -52.01 47.37
CA MET A 1 -8.07 -52.14 45.94
C MET A 1 -8.59 -51.01 45.13
N SER A 2 -9.68 -50.37 45.53
CA SER A 2 -10.23 -49.23 44.81
C SER A 2 -9.33 -47.99 44.84
N ASP A 3 -8.52 -47.79 45.88
CA ASP A 3 -7.68 -46.62 46.04
C ASP A 3 -6.56 -46.48 45.00
N LYS A 4 -5.94 -47.60 44.63
CA LYS A 4 -4.91 -47.60 43.58
C LYS A 4 -5.46 -47.34 42.20
N SER A 5 -6.64 -47.91 41.93
CA SER A 5 -7.31 -47.73 40.65
C SER A 5 -7.80 -46.27 40.49
N ASP A 6 -8.37 -45.71 41.52
CA ASP A 6 -8.84 -44.32 41.56
C ASP A 6 -7.66 -43.31 41.47
N SER A 7 -6.53 -43.63 42.13
CA SER A 7 -5.32 -42.83 42.11
C SER A 7 -4.71 -42.77 40.69
N VAL A 8 -4.65 -43.90 40.02
CA VAL A 8 -4.13 -44.00 38.65
C VAL A 8 -5.08 -43.28 37.67
N ALA A 9 -6.40 -43.44 37.82
CA ALA A 9 -7.37 -42.77 36.99
C ALA A 9 -7.31 -41.24 37.18
N SER A 10 -7.14 -40.75 38.41
CA SER A 10 -6.96 -39.32 38.70
C SER A 10 -5.66 -38.77 38.09
N SER A 11 -4.57 -39.54 38.22
CA SER A 11 -3.29 -39.19 37.63
C SER A 11 -3.37 -39.05 36.11
N ASN A 12 -4.02 -40.02 35.44
CA ASN A 12 -4.24 -39.98 34.00
C ASN A 12 -5.09 -38.78 33.55
N LYS A 13 -6.12 -38.44 34.31
CA LYS A 13 -6.95 -37.26 34.06
C LYS A 13 -6.15 -35.97 34.19
N ILE A 14 -5.30 -35.86 35.17
CA ILE A 14 -4.41 -34.70 35.38
C ILE A 14 -3.42 -34.57 34.23
N GLU A 15 -2.81 -35.66 33.82
CA GLU A 15 -1.90 -35.66 32.66
C GLU A 15 -2.58 -35.25 31.39
N LYS A 16 -3.78 -35.78 31.14
CA LYS A 16 -4.57 -35.41 29.96
C LYS A 16 -4.95 -33.93 29.98
N ALA A 17 -5.40 -33.41 31.10
CA ALA A 17 -5.69 -32.01 31.28
C ALA A 17 -4.45 -31.15 31.03
N GLY A 18 -3.30 -31.57 31.56
CA GLY A 18 -2.02 -30.90 31.32
C GLY A 18 -1.63 -30.88 29.85
N GLN A 19 -1.77 -32.00 29.16
CA GLN A 19 -1.52 -32.07 27.71
C GLN A 19 -2.45 -31.19 26.90
N ASP A 20 -3.74 -31.16 27.25
CA ASP A 20 -4.72 -30.31 26.57
C ASP A 20 -4.39 -28.83 26.74
N ILE A 21 -3.94 -28.44 27.92
CA ILE A 21 -3.49 -27.06 28.19
C ILE A 21 -2.26 -26.74 27.34
N LEU A 22 -1.28 -27.64 27.30
CA LEU A 22 -0.08 -27.42 26.49
C LEU A 22 -0.40 -27.31 25.01
N GLN A 23 -1.31 -28.13 24.48
CA GLN A 23 -1.76 -28.07 23.11
C GLN A 23 -2.46 -26.74 22.82
N SER A 24 -3.30 -26.27 23.74
CA SER A 24 -3.98 -24.97 23.60
C SER A 24 -2.99 -23.82 23.58
N LEU A 25 -2.00 -23.86 24.46
CA LEU A 25 -0.91 -22.86 24.49
C LEU A 25 -0.09 -22.89 23.20
N GLN A 26 0.20 -24.08 22.68
CA GLN A 26 0.93 -24.23 21.42
C GLN A 26 0.14 -23.63 20.26
N LYS A 27 -1.14 -23.92 20.17
CA LYS A 27 -2.02 -23.33 19.13
C LYS A 27 -2.08 -21.83 19.24
N ALA A 28 -2.20 -21.29 20.47
CA ALA A 28 -2.20 -19.84 20.68
C ALA A 28 -0.89 -19.20 20.23
N ALA A 29 0.23 -19.84 20.54
CA ALA A 29 1.55 -19.38 20.10
C ALA A 29 1.68 -19.39 18.57
N ASP A 30 1.20 -20.44 17.91
CA ASP A 30 1.22 -20.55 16.45
C ASP A 30 0.35 -19.47 15.78
N VAL A 31 -0.81 -19.21 16.34
CA VAL A 31 -1.70 -18.14 15.85
C VAL A 31 -1.05 -16.76 16.03
N ALA A 32 -0.45 -16.51 17.19
CA ALA A 32 0.24 -15.25 17.46
C ALA A 32 1.42 -15.04 16.48
N LYS A 33 2.17 -16.08 16.19
CA LYS A 33 3.27 -16.04 15.22
C LYS A 33 2.76 -15.76 13.80
N ALA A 34 1.70 -16.44 13.39
CA ALA A 34 1.08 -16.22 12.08
C ALA A 34 0.54 -14.79 11.94
N ASN A 35 -0.08 -14.27 12.99
CA ASN A 35 -0.58 -12.89 13.02
C ASN A 35 0.55 -11.87 12.92
N LYS A 36 1.66 -12.12 13.60
CA LYS A 36 2.85 -11.27 13.53
C LYS A 36 3.44 -11.23 12.13
N GLU A 37 3.53 -12.38 11.46
CA GLU A 37 4.01 -12.46 10.08
C GLU A 37 3.07 -11.74 9.11
N THR A 38 1.75 -11.89 9.30
CA THR A 38 0.74 -11.19 8.50
C THR A 38 0.85 -9.68 8.68
N ALA A 39 0.99 -9.21 9.92
CA ALA A 39 1.17 -7.79 10.21
C ALA A 39 2.43 -7.22 9.56
N ARG A 40 3.53 -7.98 9.58
CA ARG A 40 4.78 -7.58 8.92
C ARG A 40 4.61 -7.47 7.42
N ARG A 41 3.95 -8.43 6.80
CA ARG A 41 3.67 -8.43 5.36
C ARG A 41 2.79 -7.25 4.96
N LEU A 42 1.74 -7.00 5.73
CA LEU A 42 0.84 -5.86 5.49
C LEU A 42 1.58 -4.53 5.65
N SER A 43 2.45 -4.41 6.65
CA SER A 43 3.30 -3.22 6.84
C SER A 43 4.19 -2.97 5.62
N HIS A 44 4.81 -4.01 5.06
CA HIS A 44 5.61 -3.90 3.84
C HIS A 44 4.77 -3.49 2.64
N GLN A 45 3.56 -4.04 2.49
CA GLN A 45 2.66 -3.67 1.41
C GLN A 45 2.23 -2.22 1.50
N VAL A 46 1.91 -1.75 2.71
CA VAL A 46 1.55 -0.35 2.95
C VAL A 46 2.72 0.57 2.61
N GLN A 47 3.92 0.23 3.05
CA GLN A 47 5.11 1.02 2.75
C GLN A 47 5.40 1.09 1.26
N ASN A 48 5.28 -0.03 0.56
CA ASN A 48 5.44 -0.06 -0.90
C ASN A 48 4.37 0.79 -1.60
N ALA A 49 3.13 0.74 -1.13
CA ALA A 49 2.05 1.56 -1.68
C ALA A 49 2.30 3.05 -1.44
N GLU A 50 2.79 3.43 -0.26
CA GLU A 50 3.17 4.82 0.05
C GLU A 50 4.30 5.32 -0.86
N ASN A 51 5.30 4.48 -1.11
CA ASN A 51 6.38 4.82 -2.02
C ASN A 51 5.87 5.03 -3.45
N ARG A 52 4.95 4.17 -3.91
CA ARG A 52 4.31 4.32 -5.22
C ARG A 52 3.49 5.59 -5.33
N ILE A 53 2.76 5.93 -4.28
CA ILE A 53 1.99 7.18 -4.22
C ILE A 53 2.92 8.38 -4.35
N ALA A 54 4.04 8.39 -3.63
CA ALA A 54 5.04 9.46 -3.72
C ALA A 54 5.62 9.59 -5.13
N GLU A 55 5.95 8.48 -5.77
CA GLU A 55 6.43 8.46 -7.16
C GLU A 55 5.38 9.00 -8.14
N LEU A 56 4.13 8.59 -7.97
CA LEU A 56 3.03 9.06 -8.82
C LEU A 56 2.76 10.55 -8.62
N GLU A 57 2.80 11.03 -7.40
CA GLU A 57 2.66 12.47 -7.10
C GLU A 57 3.77 13.28 -7.76
N HIS A 58 5.00 12.78 -7.72
CA HIS A 58 6.12 13.41 -8.41
C HIS A 58 5.90 13.44 -9.92
N ARG A 59 5.43 12.34 -10.50
CA ARG A 59 5.13 12.24 -11.92
C ARG A 59 4.00 13.18 -12.35
N ILE A 60 2.98 13.32 -11.52
CA ILE A 60 1.90 14.28 -11.76
C ILE A 60 2.43 15.71 -11.81
N LYS A 61 3.31 16.09 -10.90
CA LYS A 61 3.95 17.42 -10.90
C LYS A 61 4.77 17.66 -12.17
N GLU A 62 5.53 16.65 -12.62
CA GLU A 62 6.28 16.74 -13.87
C GLU A 62 5.36 16.93 -15.07
N LEU A 63 4.28 16.15 -15.14
CA LEU A 63 3.31 16.25 -16.23
C LEU A 63 2.59 17.58 -16.23
N ASP A 64 2.21 18.11 -15.07
CA ASP A 64 1.61 19.44 -14.94
C ASP A 64 2.56 20.52 -15.46
N ALA A 65 3.84 20.44 -15.12
CA ALA A 65 4.84 21.38 -15.63
C ALA A 65 4.98 21.28 -17.14
N GLU A 66 4.99 20.09 -17.72
CA GLU A 66 5.01 19.87 -19.17
C GLU A 66 3.77 20.48 -19.84
N VAL A 67 2.58 20.23 -19.27
CA VAL A 67 1.32 20.77 -19.78
C VAL A 67 1.36 22.30 -19.79
N GLN A 68 1.83 22.92 -18.71
CA GLN A 68 1.95 24.39 -18.65
C GLN A 68 2.93 24.93 -19.69
N LEU A 69 4.04 24.23 -19.91
CA LEU A 69 5.00 24.60 -20.92
C LEU A 69 4.41 24.54 -22.33
N TYR A 70 3.67 23.48 -22.66
CA TYR A 70 3.02 23.33 -23.96
C TYR A 70 1.92 24.36 -24.16
N LYS A 71 1.14 24.68 -23.13
CA LYS A 71 0.15 25.76 -23.18
C LYS A 71 0.79 27.10 -23.48
N ALA A 72 1.90 27.41 -22.82
CA ALA A 72 2.63 28.66 -23.07
C ALA A 72 3.17 28.73 -24.52
N LYS A 73 3.70 27.63 -25.03
CA LYS A 73 4.15 27.55 -26.43
C LYS A 73 3.02 27.74 -27.40
N LEU A 74 1.85 27.14 -27.12
CA LEU A 74 0.68 27.28 -27.98
C LEU A 74 0.18 28.72 -28.00
N GLU A 75 0.11 29.38 -26.86
CA GLU A 75 -0.28 30.80 -26.76
C GLU A 75 0.66 31.69 -27.54
N ARG A 76 1.97 31.47 -27.46
CA ARG A 76 2.97 32.21 -28.25
C ARG A 76 2.75 32.01 -29.74
N ALA A 77 2.54 30.77 -30.16
CA ALA A 77 2.28 30.45 -31.57
C ALA A 77 1.03 31.15 -32.08
N GLN A 78 -0.05 31.17 -31.28
CA GLN A 78 -1.30 31.85 -31.62
C GLN A 78 -1.11 33.35 -31.74
N GLN A 79 -0.40 33.97 -30.79
CA GLN A 79 -0.08 35.39 -30.83
C GLN A 79 0.75 35.76 -32.06
N TRP A 80 1.76 34.93 -32.37
CA TRP A 80 2.60 35.13 -33.53
C TRP A 80 1.81 35.06 -34.83
N LEU A 81 0.90 34.08 -34.96
CA LEU A 81 0.02 33.96 -36.10
C LEU A 81 -0.91 35.18 -36.24
N ARG A 82 -1.48 35.68 -35.14
CA ARG A 82 -2.31 36.89 -35.15
C ARG A 82 -1.53 38.11 -35.65
N THR A 83 -0.31 38.28 -35.15
CA THR A 83 0.59 39.34 -35.59
C THR A 83 0.90 39.22 -37.07
N LEU A 84 1.20 38.02 -37.54
CA LEU A 84 1.49 37.75 -38.92
C LEU A 84 0.30 38.08 -39.83
N PHE A 85 -0.89 37.62 -39.46
CA PHE A 85 -2.13 37.93 -40.20
C PHE A 85 -2.41 39.42 -40.23
N SER A 86 -2.23 40.11 -39.12
CA SER A 86 -2.41 41.58 -39.04
C SER A 86 -1.46 42.32 -39.98
N GLN A 87 -0.19 41.91 -40.03
CA GLN A 87 0.78 42.48 -40.94
C GLN A 87 0.46 42.22 -42.41
N ILE A 88 -0.02 41.02 -42.72
CA ILE A 88 -0.43 40.66 -44.07
C ILE A 88 -1.61 41.54 -44.52
N GLU A 89 -2.62 41.71 -43.65
CA GLU A 89 -3.78 42.57 -43.92
C GLU A 89 -3.37 44.00 -44.17
N GLU A 90 -2.48 44.55 -43.36
CA GLU A 90 -1.96 45.89 -43.52
C GLU A 90 -1.27 46.07 -44.89
N ARG A 91 -0.46 45.11 -45.29
CA ARG A 91 0.26 45.18 -46.57
C ARG A 91 -0.64 45.01 -47.78
N LEU A 92 -1.72 44.20 -47.65
CA LEU A 92 -2.62 43.92 -48.75
C LEU A 92 -3.74 44.96 -48.88
N PHE A 93 -4.22 45.48 -47.77
CA PHE A 93 -5.40 46.34 -47.74
C PHE A 93 -5.17 47.77 -47.18
N GLY A 94 -4.01 47.93 -46.59
CA GLY A 94 -3.59 49.23 -46.08
C GLY A 94 -2.79 49.97 -47.09
#